data_847d2624cbc98462e9975ea891c262a1
#
_entry.id   847d2624cbc98462e9975ea891c262a1
#
_cell.length_a   1.000
_cell.length_b   1.000
_cell.length_c   1.000
_cell.angle_alpha   90.00
_cell.angle_beta   90.00
_cell.angle_gamma   90.00
#
_symmetry.space_group_name_H-M   'P 1'
#
loop_
_entity.id
_entity.type
_entity.pdbx_description
1 polymer ?
#
loop_
_entity_poly.entity_id
_entity_poly.type
_entity_poly.pdbx_seq_one_letter_code
_entity_poly.pdbx_strand_id
1 'polypeptide(L)'
;MKPLSDSAREVANIKTAAFEPFLSSSGEMDGEVLQVNGGKTGYGFHIYRMAPGQTSIAHTHLGDEEFFVIEGDLTDHDGYEYTAGDIVCLKSGTEHNSTSKNGCTLVVYLPGAEGF
;
A
#
# COMPACT_ATOMS: atom_id res chain seq x y z
N MET A 1 26.21 -19.80 -15.09
CA MET A 1 24.82 -19.68 -14.59
C MET A 1 23.91 -19.39 -15.78
N LYS A 2 22.80 -20.09 -15.88
CA LYS A 2 21.82 -19.86 -16.96
C LYS A 2 21.04 -18.57 -16.75
N PRO A 3 20.71 -17.83 -17.82
CA PRO A 3 19.76 -16.71 -17.71
C PRO A 3 18.41 -17.18 -17.19
N LEU A 4 17.66 -16.27 -16.55
CA LEU A 4 16.28 -16.56 -16.17
C LEU A 4 15.42 -16.68 -17.42
N SER A 5 14.45 -17.60 -17.41
CA SER A 5 13.43 -17.63 -18.46
C SER A 5 12.54 -16.39 -18.39
N ASP A 6 11.91 -16.00 -19.51
CA ASP A 6 11.05 -14.83 -19.55
C ASP A 6 9.89 -14.91 -18.57
N SER A 7 9.37 -16.10 -18.32
CA SER A 7 8.26 -16.30 -17.37
C SER A 7 8.69 -16.29 -15.90
N ALA A 8 9.99 -16.26 -15.61
CA ALA A 8 10.52 -16.27 -14.25
C ALA A 8 10.71 -14.88 -13.66
N ARG A 9 10.40 -13.84 -14.42
CA ARG A 9 10.60 -12.45 -13.97
C ARG A 9 9.43 -11.60 -14.40
N GLU A 10 8.83 -10.89 -13.43
CA GLU A 10 7.83 -9.86 -13.67
C GLU A 10 8.39 -8.53 -13.19
N VAL A 11 8.28 -7.50 -14.02
CA VAL A 11 8.84 -6.17 -13.71
C VAL A 11 7.83 -5.10 -14.05
N ALA A 12 7.64 -4.15 -13.14
CA ALA A 12 6.93 -2.91 -13.42
C ALA A 12 7.68 -1.76 -12.77
N ASN A 13 7.56 -0.57 -13.34
CA ASN A 13 8.24 0.61 -12.84
C ASN A 13 7.20 1.65 -12.43
N ILE A 14 7.34 2.23 -11.25
CA ILE A 14 6.37 3.20 -10.72
C ILE A 14 6.25 4.46 -11.58
N LYS A 15 7.24 4.77 -12.40
CA LYS A 15 7.23 5.95 -13.28
C LYS A 15 6.49 5.72 -14.58
N THR A 16 6.33 4.46 -14.99
CA THR A 16 5.80 4.13 -16.33
C THR A 16 4.60 3.19 -16.29
N ALA A 17 4.41 2.44 -15.21
CA ALA A 17 3.32 1.49 -15.10
C ALA A 17 2.00 2.18 -14.73
N ALA A 18 0.90 1.62 -15.20
CA ALA A 18 -0.43 2.03 -14.76
C ALA A 18 -0.73 1.43 -13.39
N PHE A 19 -1.22 2.25 -12.46
CA PHE A 19 -1.72 1.80 -11.18
C PHE A 19 -3.19 1.40 -11.30
N GLU A 20 -3.61 0.44 -10.50
CA GLU A 20 -5.01 0.03 -10.41
C GLU A 20 -5.66 0.62 -9.15
N PRO A 21 -6.96 0.98 -9.19
CA PRO A 21 -7.63 1.43 -7.98
C PRO A 21 -7.68 0.29 -6.95
N PHE A 22 -7.39 0.61 -5.69
CA PHE A 22 -7.61 -0.31 -4.58
C PHE A 22 -9.02 -0.07 -4.05
N LEU A 23 -9.86 -1.11 -4.12
CA LEU A 23 -11.26 -1.01 -3.72
C LEU A 23 -11.50 -1.74 -2.41
N SER A 24 -12.27 -1.09 -1.51
CA SER A 24 -12.77 -1.73 -0.30
C SER A 24 -13.82 -2.80 -0.65
N SER A 25 -14.27 -3.54 0.34
CA SER A 25 -15.33 -4.54 0.17
C SER A 25 -16.65 -3.93 -0.31
N SER A 26 -16.89 -2.63 -0.02
CA SER A 26 -18.08 -1.90 -0.49
C SER A 26 -17.90 -1.27 -1.86
N GLY A 27 -16.73 -1.42 -2.48
CA GLY A 27 -16.43 -0.85 -3.79
C GLY A 27 -15.91 0.59 -3.77
N GLU A 28 -15.65 1.15 -2.59
CA GLU A 28 -15.07 2.49 -2.47
C GLU A 28 -13.60 2.48 -2.79
N MET A 29 -13.14 3.49 -3.51
CA MET A 29 -11.74 3.63 -3.87
C MET A 29 -10.91 4.06 -2.66
N ASP A 30 -9.80 3.35 -2.42
CA ASP A 30 -8.84 3.61 -1.34
C ASP A 30 -7.43 3.65 -1.91
N GLY A 31 -7.11 4.74 -2.62
CA GLY A 31 -5.80 4.86 -3.26
C GLY A 31 -5.63 3.96 -4.47
N GLU A 32 -4.39 3.81 -4.90
CA GLU A 32 -4.02 3.06 -6.09
C GLU A 32 -2.88 2.09 -5.76
N VAL A 33 -2.83 0.99 -6.50
CA VAL A 33 -1.88 -0.09 -6.26
C VAL A 33 -1.13 -0.47 -7.54
N LEU A 34 0.17 -0.70 -7.42
CA LEU A 34 1.01 -1.34 -8.42
C LEU A 34 1.55 -2.64 -7.83
N GLN A 35 1.27 -3.75 -8.48
CA GLN A 35 1.57 -5.08 -7.97
C GLN A 35 1.94 -6.02 -9.11
N VAL A 36 2.95 -6.86 -8.92
CA VAL A 36 3.44 -7.78 -9.96
C VAL A 36 3.29 -9.25 -9.59
N ASN A 37 3.12 -9.57 -8.32
CA ASN A 37 3.14 -10.96 -7.86
C ASN A 37 1.84 -11.75 -8.09
N GLY A 38 0.89 -11.19 -8.81
CA GLY A 38 -0.44 -11.78 -8.94
C GLY A 38 -1.19 -11.75 -7.62
N GLY A 39 -2.28 -12.49 -7.51
CA GLY A 39 -3.09 -12.51 -6.30
C GLY A 39 -4.04 -11.33 -6.22
N LYS A 40 -4.62 -11.13 -5.04
CA LYS A 40 -5.63 -10.09 -4.83
C LYS A 40 -4.96 -8.72 -4.75
N THR A 41 -5.49 -7.77 -5.52
CA THR A 41 -4.98 -6.38 -5.56
C THR A 41 -4.95 -5.77 -4.16
N GLY A 42 -3.78 -5.23 -3.78
CA GLY A 42 -3.59 -4.60 -2.48
C GLY A 42 -3.24 -5.57 -1.35
N TYR A 43 -3.04 -6.85 -1.65
CA TYR A 43 -2.60 -7.85 -0.67
C TYR A 43 -1.24 -8.43 -1.09
N GLY A 44 -0.42 -8.82 -0.13
CA GLY A 44 0.95 -9.19 -0.38
C GLY A 44 1.83 -7.96 -0.59
N PHE A 45 2.88 -8.11 -1.36
CA PHE A 45 3.85 -7.05 -1.64
C PHE A 45 3.35 -6.17 -2.78
N HIS A 46 3.25 -4.86 -2.55
CA HIS A 46 2.78 -3.91 -3.56
C HIS A 46 3.24 -2.49 -3.24
N ILE A 47 3.08 -1.62 -4.24
CA ILE A 47 3.23 -0.17 -4.06
C ILE A 47 1.83 0.42 -3.90
N TYR A 48 1.65 1.27 -2.91
CA TYR A 48 0.41 1.98 -2.64
C TYR A 48 0.63 3.48 -2.79
N ARG A 49 -0.30 4.15 -3.46
CA ARG A 49 -0.20 5.59 -3.71
C ARG A 49 -1.50 6.28 -3.38
N MET A 50 -1.38 7.39 -2.65
CA MET A 50 -2.49 8.29 -2.33
C MET A 50 -2.33 9.60 -3.07
N ALA A 51 -3.45 10.12 -3.58
CA ALA A 51 -3.50 11.46 -4.15
C ALA A 51 -3.47 12.52 -3.05
N PRO A 52 -3.05 13.76 -3.37
CA PRO A 52 -3.11 14.86 -2.40
C PRO A 52 -4.51 15.04 -1.82
N GLY A 53 -4.60 15.14 -0.50
CA GLY A 53 -5.85 15.34 0.24
C GLY A 53 -6.68 14.09 0.46
N GLN A 54 -6.20 12.94 0.04
CA GLN A 54 -6.94 11.69 0.18
C GLN A 54 -6.83 11.13 1.59
N THR A 55 -7.94 10.55 2.08
CA THR A 55 -8.00 9.80 3.33
C THR A 55 -8.35 8.35 3.03
N SER A 56 -7.60 7.41 3.59
CA SER A 56 -7.88 5.99 3.41
C SER A 56 -9.12 5.56 4.20
N ILE A 57 -9.70 4.43 3.77
CA ILE A 57 -10.85 3.86 4.45
C ILE A 57 -10.37 3.19 5.74
N ALA A 58 -11.08 3.45 6.85
CA ALA A 58 -10.75 2.84 8.13
C ALA A 58 -10.85 1.31 8.03
N HIS A 59 -9.85 0.62 8.55
CA HIS A 59 -9.79 -0.83 8.50
C HIS A 59 -9.05 -1.39 9.70
N THR A 60 -9.31 -2.66 9.99
CA THR A 60 -8.64 -3.41 11.06
C THR A 60 -7.66 -4.39 10.45
N HIS A 61 -6.44 -4.40 10.94
CA HIS A 61 -5.42 -5.33 10.48
C HIS A 61 -5.62 -6.72 11.09
N LEU A 62 -5.81 -7.72 10.22
CA LEU A 62 -5.91 -9.12 10.65
C LEU A 62 -4.54 -9.79 10.78
N GLY A 63 -3.53 -9.23 10.13
CA GLY A 63 -2.12 -9.58 10.31
C GLY A 63 -1.31 -8.31 10.48
N ASP A 64 0.00 -8.44 10.67
CA ASP A 64 0.87 -7.28 10.75
C ASP A 64 1.01 -6.64 9.37
N GLU A 65 0.72 -5.35 9.26
CA GLU A 65 1.01 -4.59 8.05
C GLU A 65 2.38 -3.95 8.16
N GLU A 66 3.22 -4.13 7.13
CA GLU A 66 4.51 -3.46 7.06
C GLU A 66 4.52 -2.50 5.89
N PHE A 67 5.09 -1.32 6.09
CA PHE A 67 5.28 -0.40 4.96
C PHE A 67 6.51 0.47 5.13
N PHE A 68 6.97 0.98 3.99
CA PHE A 68 8.09 1.92 3.90
C PHE A 68 7.62 3.13 3.10
N VAL A 69 7.83 4.33 3.64
CA VAL A 69 7.45 5.57 2.97
C VAL A 69 8.55 5.97 1.99
N ILE A 70 8.26 5.87 0.69
CA ILE A 70 9.20 6.28 -0.36
C ILE A 70 9.24 7.80 -0.47
N GLU A 71 8.06 8.43 -0.54
CA GLU A 71 7.94 9.87 -0.70
C GLU A 71 6.58 10.35 -0.20
N GLY A 72 6.49 11.66 0.05
CA GLY A 72 5.26 12.29 0.46
C GLY A 72 5.07 12.33 1.96
N ASP A 73 3.83 12.53 2.37
CA ASP A 73 3.43 12.63 3.78
C ASP A 73 2.26 11.72 4.09
N LEU A 74 2.17 11.30 5.34
CA LEU A 74 1.09 10.43 5.80
C LEU A 74 0.87 10.68 7.27
N THR A 75 -0.39 10.91 7.67
CA THR A 75 -0.77 11.13 9.07
C THR A 75 -1.89 10.17 9.42
N ASP A 76 -1.70 9.38 10.48
CA ASP A 76 -2.75 8.49 10.99
C ASP A 76 -3.81 9.27 11.77
N HIS A 77 -4.98 8.65 11.95
CA HIS A 77 -6.13 9.24 12.64
C HIS A 77 -5.82 9.71 14.06
N ASP A 78 -4.79 9.13 14.70
CA ASP A 78 -4.36 9.49 16.05
C ASP A 78 -3.36 10.66 16.06
N GLY A 79 -3.05 11.24 14.89
CA GLY A 79 -2.14 12.36 14.76
C GLY A 79 -0.69 11.98 14.55
N TYR A 80 -0.35 10.68 14.49
CA TYR A 80 1.03 10.27 14.23
C TYR A 80 1.41 10.62 12.79
N GLU A 81 2.51 11.32 12.62
CA GLU A 81 3.02 11.74 11.31
C GLU A 81 4.19 10.86 10.86
N TYR A 82 4.01 10.18 9.72
CA TYR A 82 5.10 9.46 9.07
C TYR A 82 5.80 10.37 8.07
N THR A 83 7.09 10.14 7.87
CA THR A 83 7.91 10.87 6.90
C THR A 83 8.63 9.92 5.96
N ALA A 84 9.06 10.45 4.81
CA ALA A 84 9.84 9.66 3.86
C ALA A 84 11.06 9.04 4.54
N GLY A 85 11.28 7.76 4.29
CA GLY A 85 12.33 6.98 4.91
C GLY A 85 11.89 6.17 6.13
N ASP A 86 10.67 6.37 6.63
CA ASP A 86 10.16 5.56 7.74
C ASP A 86 9.84 4.14 7.28
N ILE A 87 10.28 3.17 8.07
CA ILE A 87 9.85 1.79 7.97
C ILE A 87 8.96 1.48 9.16
N VAL A 88 7.77 0.94 8.90
CA VAL A 88 6.69 0.83 9.88
C VAL A 88 6.13 -0.57 9.92
N CYS A 89 5.79 -1.04 11.11
CA CYS A 89 4.99 -2.24 11.31
C CYS A 89 3.78 -1.88 12.17
N LEU A 90 2.58 -2.03 11.62
CA LEU A 90 1.34 -1.90 12.36
C LEU A 90 0.86 -3.30 12.73
N LYS A 91 0.73 -3.54 14.03
CA LYS A 91 0.47 -4.87 14.56
C LYS A 91 -0.96 -5.34 14.27
N SER A 92 -1.10 -6.65 14.15
CA SER A 92 -2.41 -7.29 14.05
C SER A 92 -3.36 -6.81 15.13
N GLY A 93 -4.61 -6.57 14.77
CA GLY A 93 -5.65 -6.06 15.65
C GLY A 93 -5.74 -4.55 15.77
N THR A 94 -4.79 -3.81 15.17
CA THR A 94 -4.88 -2.34 15.14
C THR A 94 -5.90 -1.88 14.09
N GLU A 95 -6.64 -0.83 14.42
CA GLU A 95 -7.57 -0.18 13.51
C GLU A 95 -7.09 1.24 13.23
N HIS A 96 -7.08 1.63 11.97
CA HIS A 96 -6.68 2.98 11.61
C HIS A 96 -7.24 3.43 10.27
N ASN A 97 -7.10 4.71 10.01
CA ASN A 97 -7.08 5.30 8.68
C ASN A 97 -6.02 6.39 8.65
N SER A 98 -5.65 6.80 7.45
CA SER A 98 -4.57 7.76 7.26
C SER A 98 -4.96 8.79 6.21
N THR A 99 -4.41 9.98 6.33
CA THR A 99 -4.59 11.08 5.37
C THR A 99 -3.23 11.50 4.84
N SER A 100 -3.15 11.72 3.53
CA SER A 100 -1.99 12.35 2.92
C SER A 100 -2.37 13.72 2.40
N LYS A 101 -1.77 14.75 2.95
CA LYS A 101 -2.05 16.13 2.53
C LYS A 101 -1.54 16.42 1.13
N ASN A 102 -0.33 15.98 0.83
CA ASN A 102 0.35 16.28 -0.42
C ASN A 102 0.52 15.06 -1.34
N GLY A 103 -0.07 13.93 -0.97
CA GLY A 103 0.13 12.67 -1.64
C GLY A 103 1.30 11.89 -1.06
N CYS A 104 1.30 10.57 -1.26
CA CYS A 104 2.40 9.72 -0.82
C CYS A 104 2.52 8.46 -1.67
N THR A 105 3.68 7.86 -1.62
CA THR A 105 3.98 6.57 -2.23
C THR A 105 4.64 5.68 -1.18
N LEU A 106 4.04 4.51 -0.96
CA LEU A 106 4.49 3.53 0.03
C LEU A 106 4.81 2.20 -0.64
N VAL A 107 5.82 1.50 -0.12
CA VAL A 107 5.95 0.05 -0.33
C VAL A 107 5.22 -0.64 0.81
N VAL A 108 4.31 -1.53 0.50
CA VAL A 108 3.45 -2.19 1.51
C VAL A 108 3.54 -3.70 1.39
N TYR A 109 3.60 -4.37 2.53
CA TYR A 109 3.34 -5.80 2.64
C TYR A 109 2.15 -6.03 3.55
N LEU A 110 1.08 -6.60 2.99
CA LEU A 110 -0.18 -6.84 3.67
C LEU A 110 -0.50 -8.34 3.59
N PRO A 111 -0.19 -9.13 4.64
CA PRO A 111 -0.33 -10.59 4.58
C PRO A 111 -1.77 -11.02 4.88
N GLY A 112 -2.53 -11.35 3.87
CA GLY A 112 -3.85 -11.90 4.06
C GLY A 112 -4.97 -10.86 4.01
N ALA A 113 -6.15 -11.23 4.51
CA ALA A 113 -7.33 -10.40 4.42
C ALA A 113 -7.34 -9.31 5.50
N GLU A 114 -7.90 -8.15 5.14
CA GLU A 114 -8.11 -7.04 6.05
C GLU A 114 -9.59 -6.83 6.33
N GLY A 115 -9.89 -6.15 7.44
CA GLY A 115 -11.25 -5.84 7.85
C GLY A 115 -11.79 -4.55 7.22
N PHE A 116 -11.84 -4.55 5.91
CA PHE A 116 -12.41 -3.40 5.17
C PHE A 116 -13.92 -3.40 5.18
#